data_b04f760a653b7a77d0e12bdb23ced573
#
_entry.id   b04f760a653b7a77d0e12bdb23ced573
#
_cell.length_a   1.000
_cell.length_b   1.000
_cell.length_c   1.000
_cell.angle_alpha   90.00
_cell.angle_beta   90.00
_cell.angle_gamma   90.00
#
_symmetry.space_group_name_H-M   'P 1'
#
loop_
_entity.id
_entity.type
_entity.pdbx_description
1 polymer ?
#
loop_
_entity_poly.entity_id
_entity_poly.type
_entity_poly.pdbx_seq_one_letter_code
_entity_poly.pdbx_strand_id
1 'polypeptide(L)'
;MTNKISTEIAGMEPGQVFFPSDLAKVGAKTSHVLKVLERATKAGVILRLAQGIYYYPKTDEKYGLGIIYPSYEEVAERIAERDKVTIVPTGAYAQNKLGFSTQVPMNVVYLTDGASKTIKMLNGYTIKFVHTTQKNLAYRNRLLQMLVFALKDIGKDNITDEQIQRARELLQNIPLEQIKNDLGLMPAWIKDFILEQYEQQVF
;
A
#
# COMPACT_ATOMS: atom_id res chain seq x y z
N MET A 1 18.86 -3.77 34.95
CA MET A 1 17.96 -4.78 34.31
C MET A 1 17.53 -4.19 32.97
N THR A 2 18.04 -4.72 31.90
CA THR A 2 17.61 -4.31 30.54
C THR A 2 16.14 -4.67 30.38
N ASN A 3 15.32 -3.69 30.07
CA ASN A 3 13.88 -3.90 29.92
C ASN A 3 13.65 -4.80 28.69
N LYS A 4 12.96 -5.93 28.87
CA LYS A 4 12.65 -6.90 27.77
C LYS A 4 12.15 -6.22 26.48
N ILE A 5 11.35 -5.16 26.62
CA ILE A 5 10.86 -4.38 25.49
C ILE A 5 12.01 -3.66 24.76
N SER A 6 12.95 -3.06 25.48
CA SER A 6 14.11 -2.39 24.88
C SER A 6 15.03 -3.39 24.17
N THR A 7 15.15 -4.61 24.67
CA THR A 7 15.89 -5.69 24.02
C THR A 7 15.20 -6.14 22.72
N GLU A 8 13.87 -6.25 22.75
CA GLU A 8 13.08 -6.58 21.54
C GLU A 8 13.23 -5.52 20.46
N ILE A 9 13.15 -4.24 20.83
CA ILE A 9 13.37 -3.13 19.91
C ILE A 9 14.79 -3.17 19.32
N ALA A 10 15.81 -3.41 20.15
CA ALA A 10 17.20 -3.47 19.69
C ALA A 10 17.50 -4.69 18.79
N GLY A 11 16.66 -5.72 18.84
CA GLY A 11 16.74 -6.91 17.97
C GLY A 11 15.96 -6.78 16.66
N MET A 12 15.27 -5.65 16.42
CA MET A 12 14.55 -5.42 15.17
C MET A 12 15.51 -5.16 14.00
N GLU A 13 15.09 -5.53 12.81
CA GLU A 13 15.84 -5.21 11.61
C GLU A 13 15.68 -3.74 11.22
N PRO A 14 16.76 -3.04 10.81
CA PRO A 14 16.66 -1.69 10.28
C PRO A 14 15.69 -1.64 9.07
N GLY A 15 14.76 -0.70 9.11
CA GLY A 15 13.71 -0.56 8.11
C GLY A 15 12.36 -1.16 8.50
N GLN A 16 12.25 -1.75 9.68
CA GLN A 16 11.03 -2.40 10.13
C GLN A 16 9.98 -1.39 10.62
N VAL A 17 8.78 -1.44 10.05
CA VAL A 17 7.56 -0.79 10.60
C VAL A 17 6.92 -1.73 11.61
N PHE A 18 6.56 -1.21 12.78
CA PHE A 18 5.99 -2.02 13.86
C PHE A 18 4.95 -1.26 14.70
N PHE A 19 4.24 -2.00 15.53
CA PHE A 19 3.14 -1.52 16.37
C PHE A 19 3.37 -1.87 17.85
N PRO A 20 2.72 -1.18 18.79
CA PRO A 20 2.76 -1.56 20.20
C PRO A 20 2.30 -3.00 20.46
N SER A 21 1.36 -3.52 19.64
CA SER A 21 0.88 -4.91 19.70
C SER A 21 1.98 -5.95 19.45
N ASP A 22 2.96 -5.62 18.62
CA ASP A 22 4.06 -6.53 18.29
C ASP A 22 4.93 -6.78 19.51
N LEU A 23 5.07 -5.77 20.38
CA LEU A 23 5.80 -5.82 21.65
C LEU A 23 4.98 -6.35 22.82
N ALA A 24 3.67 -6.41 22.71
CA ALA A 24 2.79 -6.94 23.77
C ALA A 24 2.98 -8.45 24.01
N LYS A 25 3.52 -9.18 23.02
CA LYS A 25 3.88 -10.60 23.13
C LYS A 25 4.92 -10.88 24.23
N VAL A 26 5.62 -9.87 24.71
CA VAL A 26 6.61 -9.96 25.80
C VAL A 26 5.96 -10.01 27.20
N GLY A 27 4.62 -10.05 27.30
CA GLY A 27 3.88 -10.13 28.57
C GLY A 27 3.83 -8.81 29.36
N ALA A 28 4.17 -7.69 28.74
CA ALA A 28 4.13 -6.38 29.38
C ALA A 28 2.75 -5.72 29.26
N LYS A 29 2.34 -4.96 30.28
CA LYS A 29 1.13 -4.14 30.21
C LYS A 29 1.26 -3.07 29.11
N THR A 30 0.21 -2.84 28.32
CA THR A 30 0.17 -1.87 27.22
C THR A 30 0.67 -0.48 27.63
N SER A 31 0.30 -0.01 28.84
CA SER A 31 0.78 1.29 29.34
C SER A 31 2.30 1.35 29.54
N HIS A 32 2.93 0.24 29.89
CA HIS A 32 4.37 0.14 30.01
C HIS A 32 5.04 0.14 28.64
N VAL A 33 4.48 -0.62 27.68
CA VAL A 33 4.96 -0.60 26.28
C VAL A 33 4.97 0.83 25.72
N LEU A 34 3.86 1.56 25.85
CA LEU A 34 3.74 2.93 25.36
C LEU A 34 4.77 3.89 25.99
N LYS A 35 5.04 3.76 27.29
CA LYS A 35 6.08 4.57 27.98
C LYS A 35 7.49 4.27 27.46
N VAL A 36 7.79 2.99 27.15
CA VAL A 36 9.10 2.62 26.58
C VAL A 36 9.23 3.17 25.17
N LEU A 37 8.19 3.04 24.34
CA LEU A 37 8.16 3.57 22.97
C LEU A 37 8.32 5.09 22.96
N GLU A 38 7.65 5.81 23.86
CA GLU A 38 7.83 7.27 24.00
C GLU A 38 9.29 7.65 24.33
N ARG A 39 9.90 6.94 25.27
CA ARG A 39 11.32 7.19 25.61
C ARG A 39 12.27 6.88 24.46
N ALA A 40 12.05 5.74 23.77
CA ALA A 40 12.86 5.34 22.63
C ALA A 40 12.72 6.33 21.46
N THR A 41 11.52 6.88 21.24
CA THR A 41 11.29 7.94 20.23
C THR A 41 12.00 9.24 20.63
N LYS A 42 11.92 9.67 21.88
CA LYS A 42 12.63 10.86 22.37
C LYS A 42 14.16 10.72 22.29
N ALA A 43 14.65 9.52 22.47
CA ALA A 43 16.08 9.19 22.34
C ALA A 43 16.55 9.01 20.89
N GLY A 44 15.65 9.07 19.89
CA GLY A 44 15.97 8.87 18.48
C GLY A 44 16.29 7.43 18.08
N VAL A 45 16.08 6.45 18.99
CA VAL A 45 16.31 5.03 18.70
C VAL A 45 15.28 4.50 17.70
N ILE A 46 14.04 5.00 17.78
CA ILE A 46 12.95 4.69 16.86
C ILE A 46 12.28 5.97 16.40
N LEU A 47 11.58 5.92 15.26
CA LEU A 47 10.75 7.02 14.77
C LEU A 47 9.28 6.69 14.96
N ARG A 48 8.47 7.70 15.21
CA ARG A 48 7.02 7.60 15.17
C ARG A 48 6.54 8.11 13.82
N LEU A 49 5.91 7.27 13.02
CA LEU A 49 5.38 7.62 11.69
C LEU A 49 3.96 8.19 11.76
N ALA A 50 3.15 7.63 12.66
CA ALA A 50 1.78 8.06 12.95
C ALA A 50 1.39 7.60 14.36
N GLN A 51 0.16 7.88 14.78
CA GLN A 51 -0.34 7.39 16.06
C GLN A 51 -0.34 5.85 16.09
N GLY A 52 0.44 5.27 17.01
CA GLY A 52 0.57 3.82 17.17
C GLY A 52 1.32 3.10 16.04
N ILE A 53 2.05 3.83 15.19
CA ILE A 53 2.88 3.29 14.12
C ILE A 53 4.29 3.79 14.30
N TYR A 54 5.22 2.87 14.44
CA TYR A 54 6.63 3.14 14.72
C TYR A 54 7.52 2.52 13.63
N TYR A 55 8.75 3.00 13.58
CA TYR A 55 9.73 2.59 12.59
C TYR A 55 11.09 2.45 13.25
N TYR A 56 11.75 1.33 13.05
CA TYR A 56 13.15 1.15 13.43
C TYR A 56 14.02 1.69 12.29
N PRO A 57 14.78 2.79 12.48
CA PRO A 57 15.41 3.50 11.39
C PRO A 57 16.39 2.63 10.61
N LYS A 58 16.33 2.71 9.28
CA LYS A 58 17.37 2.27 8.37
C LYS A 58 18.14 3.51 7.92
N THR A 59 19.47 3.49 8.07
CA THR A 59 20.35 4.57 7.63
C THR A 59 21.15 4.14 6.42
N ASP A 60 21.33 5.04 5.46
CA ASP A 60 22.26 4.87 4.36
C ASP A 60 23.51 5.72 4.62
N GLU A 61 24.56 5.04 5.08
CA GLU A 61 25.88 5.67 5.29
C GLU A 61 26.68 5.75 4.00
N LYS A 62 26.40 4.84 3.04
CA LYS A 62 27.19 4.71 1.81
C LYS A 62 27.01 5.90 0.86
N TYR A 63 25.81 6.44 0.74
CA TYR A 63 25.49 7.57 -0.14
C TYR A 63 25.16 8.85 0.62
N GLY A 64 25.27 8.83 1.96
CA GLY A 64 25.01 10.02 2.80
C GLY A 64 23.54 10.46 2.84
N LEU A 65 22.59 9.58 2.50
CA LEU A 65 21.17 9.90 2.46
C LEU A 65 20.50 9.98 3.85
N GLY A 66 21.24 9.62 4.91
CA GLY A 66 20.73 9.62 6.27
C GLY A 66 19.66 8.56 6.49
N ILE A 67 18.54 8.91 7.11
CA ILE A 67 17.44 7.97 7.40
C ILE A 67 16.62 7.72 6.15
N ILE A 68 16.52 6.45 5.74
CA ILE A 68 15.61 6.00 4.68
C ILE A 68 14.25 5.73 5.32
N TYR A 69 13.24 6.50 4.94
CA TYR A 69 11.88 6.30 5.43
C TYR A 69 11.17 5.20 4.62
N PRO A 70 10.25 4.44 5.24
CA PRO A 70 9.46 3.46 4.53
C PRO A 70 8.51 4.15 3.56
N SER A 71 8.22 3.49 2.44
CA SER A 71 7.18 3.92 1.50
C SER A 71 5.79 3.81 2.15
N TYR A 72 4.83 4.56 1.62
CA TYR A 72 3.43 4.45 2.09
C TYR A 72 2.84 3.08 1.85
N GLU A 73 3.32 2.39 0.82
CA GLU A 73 2.94 1.01 0.52
C GLU A 73 3.41 0.06 1.62
N GLU A 74 4.68 0.12 2.01
CA GLU A 74 5.22 -0.71 3.11
C GLU A 74 4.45 -0.46 4.42
N VAL A 75 4.12 0.81 4.71
CA VAL A 75 3.31 1.13 5.90
C VAL A 75 1.88 0.57 5.77
N ALA A 76 1.24 0.71 4.59
CA ALA A 76 -0.11 0.22 4.35
C ALA A 76 -0.19 -1.31 4.40
N GLU A 77 0.77 -2.00 3.80
CA GLU A 77 0.88 -3.47 3.82
C GLU A 77 1.09 -3.98 5.24
N ARG A 78 1.96 -3.34 6.00
CA ARG A 78 2.20 -3.71 7.39
C ARG A 78 0.97 -3.51 8.29
N ILE A 79 0.16 -2.46 8.00
CA ILE A 79 -1.13 -2.24 8.66
C ILE A 79 -2.12 -3.35 8.27
N ALA A 80 -2.17 -3.72 6.99
CA ALA A 80 -3.05 -4.77 6.49
C ALA A 80 -2.73 -6.14 7.09
N GLU A 81 -1.44 -6.48 7.21
CA GLU A 81 -0.97 -7.69 7.89
C GLU A 81 -1.41 -7.75 9.36
N ARG A 82 -1.19 -6.64 10.11
CA ARG A 82 -1.62 -6.55 11.51
C ARG A 82 -3.12 -6.79 11.67
N ASP A 83 -3.90 -6.16 10.78
CA ASP A 83 -5.36 -6.19 10.85
C ASP A 83 -5.94 -7.43 10.15
N LYS A 84 -5.09 -8.23 9.48
CA LYS A 84 -5.46 -9.45 8.72
C LYS A 84 -6.50 -9.16 7.63
N VAL A 85 -6.26 -8.11 6.86
CA VAL A 85 -7.14 -7.66 5.80
C VAL A 85 -6.41 -7.60 4.46
N THR A 86 -7.16 -7.72 3.37
CA THR A 86 -6.68 -7.52 2.01
C THR A 86 -6.76 -6.05 1.64
N ILE A 87 -5.76 -5.53 0.95
CA ILE A 87 -5.75 -4.16 0.43
C ILE A 87 -5.36 -4.12 -1.05
N VAL A 88 -5.94 -3.17 -1.79
CA VAL A 88 -5.62 -2.91 -3.19
C VAL A 88 -5.55 -1.41 -3.45
N PRO A 89 -4.49 -0.90 -4.09
CA PRO A 89 -4.40 0.51 -4.48
C PRO A 89 -5.55 0.91 -5.40
N THR A 90 -6.05 2.13 -5.25
CA THR A 90 -7.09 2.71 -6.12
C THR A 90 -6.88 4.20 -6.31
N GLY A 91 -7.69 4.84 -7.18
CA GLY A 91 -7.64 6.27 -7.43
C GLY A 91 -6.31 6.74 -8.01
N ALA A 92 -5.97 7.98 -7.74
CA ALA A 92 -4.73 8.61 -8.21
C ALA A 92 -3.45 7.83 -7.82
N TYR A 93 -3.48 7.10 -6.71
CA TYR A 93 -2.34 6.28 -6.31
C TYR A 93 -2.15 5.06 -7.24
N ALA A 94 -3.24 4.39 -7.64
CA ALA A 94 -3.17 3.32 -8.63
C ALA A 94 -2.71 3.85 -10.00
N GLN A 95 -3.20 5.02 -10.42
CA GLN A 95 -2.76 5.67 -11.66
C GLN A 95 -1.26 5.97 -11.64
N ASN A 96 -0.74 6.53 -10.54
CA ASN A 96 0.69 6.81 -10.40
C ASN A 96 1.53 5.52 -10.45
N LYS A 97 1.13 4.48 -9.72
CA LYS A 97 1.83 3.17 -9.72
C LYS A 97 1.87 2.51 -11.10
N LEU A 98 0.84 2.70 -11.90
CA LEU A 98 0.76 2.14 -13.26
C LEU A 98 1.43 3.02 -14.32
N GLY A 99 1.89 4.22 -13.95
CA GLY A 99 2.48 5.18 -14.88
C GLY A 99 1.46 5.92 -15.73
N PHE A 100 0.18 5.96 -15.33
CA PHE A 100 -0.88 6.77 -15.96
C PHE A 100 -0.82 8.24 -15.53
N SER A 101 -0.09 8.53 -14.48
CA SER A 101 0.17 9.88 -13.97
C SER A 101 1.55 9.95 -13.35
N THR A 102 2.27 11.03 -13.59
CA THR A 102 3.56 11.34 -12.93
C THR A 102 3.36 12.01 -11.57
N GLN A 103 2.15 12.42 -11.23
CA GLN A 103 1.85 13.08 -9.96
C GLN A 103 1.86 12.05 -8.82
N VAL A 104 2.69 12.30 -7.81
CA VAL A 104 2.69 11.51 -6.57
C VAL A 104 1.62 12.06 -5.65
N PRO A 105 0.54 11.33 -5.38
CA PRO A 105 -0.53 11.83 -4.54
C PRO A 105 -0.10 11.91 -3.07
N MET A 106 -0.44 13.00 -2.38
CA MET A 106 -0.27 13.11 -0.93
C MET A 106 -1.24 12.22 -0.14
N ASN A 107 -2.32 11.79 -0.78
CA ASN A 107 -3.30 10.88 -0.20
C ASN A 107 -3.26 9.56 -0.99
N VAL A 108 -2.80 8.50 -0.34
CA VAL A 108 -2.86 7.16 -0.92
C VAL A 108 -4.11 6.45 -0.45
N VAL A 109 -4.86 5.87 -1.38
CA VAL A 109 -6.14 5.22 -1.11
C VAL A 109 -6.05 3.75 -1.46
N TYR A 110 -6.48 2.91 -0.52
CA TYR A 110 -6.61 1.47 -0.68
C TYR A 110 -8.05 1.04 -0.46
N LEU A 111 -8.56 0.16 -1.31
CA LEU A 111 -9.75 -0.63 -1.03
C LEU A 111 -9.41 -1.77 -0.09
N THR A 112 -10.32 -2.14 0.82
CA THR A 112 -10.10 -3.22 1.79
C THR A 112 -11.39 -3.95 2.14
N ASP A 113 -11.27 -5.23 2.54
CA ASP A 113 -12.33 -5.99 3.19
C ASP A 113 -12.50 -5.67 4.67
N GLY A 114 -11.52 -4.97 5.25
CA GLY A 114 -11.58 -4.47 6.62
C GLY A 114 -12.41 -3.19 6.78
N ALA A 115 -12.40 -2.65 8.00
CA ALA A 115 -13.08 -1.39 8.30
C ALA A 115 -12.39 -0.19 7.63
N SER A 116 -13.20 0.77 7.18
CA SER A 116 -12.68 2.04 6.66
C SER A 116 -11.98 2.82 7.76
N LYS A 117 -10.79 3.35 7.44
CA LYS A 117 -9.99 4.16 8.36
C LYS A 117 -9.05 5.08 7.62
N THR A 118 -8.63 6.15 8.28
CA THR A 118 -7.67 7.12 7.76
C THR A 118 -6.51 7.27 8.73
N ILE A 119 -5.30 7.10 8.24
CA ILE A 119 -4.06 7.28 8.99
C ILE A 119 -3.40 8.56 8.51
N LYS A 120 -3.29 9.53 9.40
CA LYS A 120 -2.53 10.75 9.15
C LYS A 120 -1.08 10.54 9.57
N MET A 121 -0.17 10.59 8.62
CA MET A 121 1.26 10.49 8.87
C MET A 121 1.80 11.82 9.40
N LEU A 122 2.85 11.77 10.21
CA LEU A 122 3.45 12.97 10.80
C LEU A 122 4.07 13.92 9.76
N ASN A 123 4.42 13.42 8.58
CA ASN A 123 4.92 14.20 7.44
C ASN A 123 3.82 14.83 6.57
N GLY A 124 2.56 14.82 7.03
CA GLY A 124 1.42 15.43 6.34
C GLY A 124 0.71 14.56 5.30
N TYR A 125 1.27 13.41 4.96
CA TYR A 125 0.62 12.45 4.06
C TYR A 125 -0.50 11.67 4.75
N THR A 126 -1.39 11.10 3.96
CA THR A 126 -2.53 10.33 4.45
C THR A 126 -2.63 8.99 3.75
N ILE A 127 -2.79 7.91 4.54
CA ILE A 127 -3.15 6.58 4.03
C ILE A 127 -4.62 6.35 4.38
N LYS A 128 -5.46 6.16 3.37
CA LYS A 128 -6.90 5.93 3.54
C LYS A 128 -7.26 4.51 3.11
N PHE A 129 -7.88 3.76 4.00
CA PHE A 129 -8.50 2.47 3.71
C PHE A 129 -10.01 2.69 3.56
N VAL A 130 -10.57 2.18 2.48
CA VAL A 130 -12.01 2.29 2.17
C VAL A 130 -12.57 0.90 2.05
N HIS A 131 -13.56 0.58 2.86
CA HIS A 131 -14.23 -0.71 2.79
C HIS A 131 -14.83 -0.95 1.42
N THR A 132 -14.68 -2.16 0.90
CA THR A 132 -15.23 -2.57 -0.39
C THR A 132 -15.81 -3.98 -0.32
N THR A 133 -16.60 -4.33 -1.34
CA THR A 133 -17.19 -5.66 -1.45
C THR A 133 -16.15 -6.71 -1.86
N GLN A 134 -16.39 -7.98 -1.52
CA GLN A 134 -15.55 -9.10 -1.91
C GLN A 134 -15.34 -9.19 -3.42
N LYS A 135 -16.36 -8.82 -4.22
CA LYS A 135 -16.24 -8.78 -5.69
C LYS A 135 -15.06 -7.93 -6.15
N ASN A 136 -14.83 -6.78 -5.53
CA ASN A 136 -13.73 -5.89 -5.89
C ASN A 136 -12.35 -6.43 -5.49
N LEU A 137 -12.28 -7.41 -4.58
CA LEU A 137 -11.04 -8.02 -4.11
C LEU A 137 -10.81 -9.42 -4.68
N ALA A 138 -11.76 -9.97 -5.46
CA ALA A 138 -11.73 -11.33 -5.96
C ALA A 138 -10.88 -11.54 -7.23
N TYR A 139 -10.24 -10.50 -7.75
CA TYR A 139 -9.35 -10.60 -8.91
C TYR A 139 -8.18 -11.53 -8.62
N ARG A 140 -7.88 -12.41 -9.55
CA ARG A 140 -6.74 -13.33 -9.46
C ARG A 140 -5.42 -12.65 -9.82
N ASN A 141 -5.47 -11.70 -10.75
CA ASN A 141 -4.30 -10.93 -11.16
C ASN A 141 -4.31 -9.52 -10.55
N ARG A 142 -3.33 -9.24 -9.69
CA ARG A 142 -3.24 -7.93 -8.97
C ARG A 142 -2.96 -6.76 -9.91
N LEU A 143 -2.17 -6.96 -10.97
CA LEU A 143 -1.90 -5.91 -11.96
C LEU A 143 -3.17 -5.54 -12.71
N LEU A 144 -3.94 -6.55 -13.16
CA LEU A 144 -5.24 -6.36 -13.81
C LEU A 144 -6.24 -5.65 -12.89
N GLN A 145 -6.30 -6.06 -11.63
CA GLN A 145 -7.14 -5.43 -10.62
C GLN A 145 -6.82 -3.94 -10.47
N MET A 146 -5.54 -3.61 -10.32
CA MET A 146 -5.10 -2.22 -10.17
C MET A 146 -5.38 -1.41 -11.44
N LEU A 147 -5.18 -1.99 -12.64
CA LEU A 147 -5.54 -1.38 -13.92
C LEU A 147 -7.05 -1.06 -13.99
N VAL A 148 -7.89 -1.99 -13.62
CA VAL A 148 -9.35 -1.78 -13.58
C VAL A 148 -9.73 -0.62 -12.64
N PHE A 149 -9.10 -0.52 -11.47
CA PHE A 149 -9.40 0.57 -10.53
C PHE A 149 -8.84 1.92 -10.98
N ALA A 150 -7.70 1.95 -11.64
CA ALA A 150 -7.17 3.17 -12.26
C ALA A 150 -8.10 3.66 -13.39
N LEU A 151 -8.53 2.77 -14.27
CA LEU A 151 -9.48 3.10 -15.35
C LEU A 151 -10.84 3.58 -14.81
N LYS A 152 -11.35 2.94 -13.72
CA LYS A 152 -12.58 3.40 -13.06
C LYS A 152 -12.46 4.83 -12.52
N ASP A 153 -11.30 5.19 -11.99
CA ASP A 153 -11.05 6.53 -11.43
C ASP A 153 -10.89 7.58 -12.55
N ILE A 154 -10.24 7.24 -13.66
CA ILE A 154 -10.10 8.11 -14.85
C ILE A 154 -11.48 8.35 -15.49
N GLY A 155 -12.29 7.31 -15.61
CA GLY A 155 -13.58 7.34 -16.32
C GLY A 155 -13.44 7.15 -17.84
N LYS A 156 -14.46 6.55 -18.45
CA LYS A 156 -14.45 6.10 -19.86
C LYS A 156 -14.03 7.20 -20.84
N ASP A 157 -14.58 8.39 -20.68
CA ASP A 157 -14.44 9.49 -21.64
C ASP A 157 -13.19 10.36 -21.41
N ASN A 158 -12.41 10.03 -20.38
CA ASN A 158 -11.23 10.81 -19.97
C ASN A 158 -9.90 10.08 -20.20
N ILE A 159 -9.92 8.91 -20.83
CA ILE A 159 -8.71 8.13 -21.10
C ILE A 159 -7.97 8.76 -22.28
N THR A 160 -6.72 9.14 -22.07
CA THR A 160 -5.87 9.72 -23.12
C THR A 160 -5.20 8.63 -23.96
N ASP A 161 -4.72 8.99 -25.17
CA ASP A 161 -3.97 8.06 -26.04
C ASP A 161 -2.71 7.52 -25.37
N GLU A 162 -2.02 8.33 -24.57
CA GLU A 162 -0.86 7.90 -23.79
C GLU A 162 -1.23 6.85 -22.74
N GLN A 163 -2.38 7.03 -22.09
CA GLN A 163 -2.89 6.06 -21.11
C GLN A 163 -3.36 4.77 -21.77
N ILE A 164 -3.93 4.85 -22.99
CA ILE A 164 -4.27 3.67 -23.80
C ILE A 164 -3.00 2.89 -24.13
N GLN A 165 -1.97 3.57 -24.61
CA GLN A 165 -0.70 2.93 -24.93
C GLN A 165 -0.07 2.27 -23.70
N ARG A 166 -0.11 2.97 -22.56
CA ARG A 166 0.39 2.42 -21.30
C ARG A 166 -0.42 1.20 -20.83
N ALA A 167 -1.73 1.22 -20.99
CA ALA A 167 -2.59 0.08 -20.69
C ALA A 167 -2.22 -1.15 -21.53
N ARG A 168 -1.95 -0.96 -22.82
CA ARG A 168 -1.48 -2.03 -23.72
C ARG A 168 -0.19 -2.66 -23.21
N GLU A 169 0.81 -1.85 -22.87
CA GLU A 169 2.08 -2.35 -22.33
C GLU A 169 1.89 -3.18 -21.05
N LEU A 170 0.99 -2.74 -20.17
CA LEU A 170 0.69 -3.47 -18.94
C LEU A 170 -0.01 -4.80 -19.23
N LEU A 171 -0.95 -4.81 -20.19
CA LEU A 171 -1.70 -5.99 -20.58
C LEU A 171 -0.81 -7.08 -21.20
N GLN A 172 0.31 -6.74 -21.85
CA GLN A 172 1.30 -7.70 -22.37
C GLN A 172 1.89 -8.60 -21.28
N ASN A 173 1.94 -8.11 -20.05
CA ASN A 173 2.46 -8.86 -18.90
C ASN A 173 1.40 -9.75 -18.22
N ILE A 174 0.16 -9.78 -18.74
CA ILE A 174 -0.94 -10.54 -18.15
C ILE A 174 -1.39 -11.62 -19.13
N PRO A 175 -1.29 -12.91 -18.78
CA PRO A 175 -1.79 -13.99 -19.62
C PRO A 175 -3.29 -13.85 -19.90
N LEU A 176 -3.70 -14.07 -21.16
CA LEU A 176 -5.11 -13.94 -21.60
C LEU A 176 -6.08 -14.76 -20.75
N GLU A 177 -5.65 -15.93 -20.32
CA GLU A 177 -6.48 -16.78 -19.46
C GLU A 177 -6.79 -16.11 -18.12
N GLN A 178 -5.83 -15.42 -17.52
CA GLN A 178 -6.05 -14.67 -16.29
C GLN A 178 -7.00 -13.49 -16.50
N ILE A 179 -6.90 -12.80 -17.65
CA ILE A 179 -7.85 -11.75 -18.03
C ILE A 179 -9.25 -12.33 -18.15
N LYS A 180 -9.42 -13.45 -18.90
CA LYS A 180 -10.72 -14.11 -19.09
C LYS A 180 -11.37 -14.53 -17.78
N ASN A 181 -10.58 -15.01 -16.83
CA ASN A 181 -11.09 -15.44 -15.52
C ASN A 181 -11.67 -14.28 -14.70
N ASP A 182 -11.18 -13.07 -14.90
CA ASP A 182 -11.55 -11.89 -14.12
C ASP A 182 -12.56 -10.96 -14.83
N LEU A 183 -12.92 -11.24 -16.11
CA LEU A 183 -13.84 -10.40 -16.92
C LEU A 183 -15.19 -10.14 -16.23
N GLY A 184 -15.73 -11.15 -15.51
CA GLY A 184 -17.00 -11.02 -14.79
C GLY A 184 -16.98 -10.08 -13.59
N LEU A 185 -15.79 -9.68 -13.15
CA LEU A 185 -15.60 -8.77 -12.01
C LEU A 185 -15.60 -7.29 -12.44
N MET A 186 -15.38 -7.04 -13.73
CA MET A 186 -15.18 -5.70 -14.29
C MET A 186 -16.53 -5.04 -14.68
N PRO A 187 -16.60 -3.70 -14.69
CA PRO A 187 -17.62 -2.96 -15.40
C PRO A 187 -17.60 -3.28 -16.90
N ALA A 188 -18.77 -3.31 -17.55
CA ALA A 188 -18.88 -3.66 -18.97
C ALA A 188 -17.92 -2.87 -19.87
N TRP A 189 -17.88 -1.55 -19.75
CA TRP A 189 -17.03 -0.69 -20.58
C TRP A 189 -15.53 -0.94 -20.38
N ILE A 190 -15.08 -1.32 -19.18
CA ILE A 190 -13.66 -1.66 -18.92
C ILE A 190 -13.35 -3.03 -19.53
N LYS A 191 -14.28 -3.98 -19.43
CA LYS A 191 -14.15 -5.27 -20.07
C LYS A 191 -13.95 -5.11 -21.58
N ASP A 192 -14.83 -4.33 -22.24
CA ASP A 192 -14.77 -4.07 -23.68
C ASP A 192 -13.44 -3.37 -24.04
N PHE A 193 -13.06 -2.36 -23.29
CA PHE A 193 -11.77 -1.67 -23.45
C PHE A 193 -10.58 -2.64 -23.37
N ILE A 194 -10.50 -3.47 -22.31
CA ILE A 194 -9.39 -4.40 -22.12
C ILE A 194 -9.30 -5.43 -23.24
N LEU A 195 -10.43 -5.98 -23.68
CA LEU A 195 -10.47 -6.96 -24.77
C LEU A 195 -10.02 -6.32 -26.09
N GLU A 196 -10.53 -5.12 -26.41
CA GLU A 196 -10.12 -4.37 -27.60
C GLU A 196 -8.60 -4.09 -27.60
N GLN A 197 -8.03 -3.59 -26.49
CA GLN A 197 -6.61 -3.30 -26.40
C GLN A 197 -5.76 -4.57 -26.48
N TYR A 198 -6.24 -5.71 -26.00
CA TYR A 198 -5.54 -6.98 -26.06
C TYR A 198 -5.55 -7.55 -27.50
N GLU A 199 -6.67 -7.47 -28.22
CA GLU A 199 -6.81 -7.97 -29.60
C GLU A 199 -5.94 -7.17 -30.57
N GLN A 200 -5.85 -5.85 -30.41
CA GLN A 200 -4.98 -4.99 -31.25
C GLN A 200 -3.50 -5.27 -31.12
N GLN A 201 -3.07 -6.10 -30.16
CA GLN A 201 -1.66 -6.51 -30.00
C GLN A 201 -1.32 -7.80 -30.73
N VAL A 202 -2.32 -8.58 -31.12
CA VAL A 202 -2.12 -9.92 -31.72
C VAL A 202 -2.05 -9.84 -33.25
N PHE A 203 -2.36 -8.68 -33.82
CA PHE A 203 -2.29 -8.38 -35.26
C PHE A 203 -1.32 -7.25 -35.55
#